data_03913211d993d86366de18a1f5702df8
#
_entry.id   03913211d993d86366de18a1f5702df8
#
_cell.length_a   1.000
_cell.length_b   1.000
_cell.length_c   1.000
_cell.angle_alpha   90.00
_cell.angle_beta   90.00
_cell.angle_gamma   90.00
#
_symmetry.space_group_name_H-M   'P 1'
#
loop_
_entity.id
_entity.type
_entity.pdbx_description
1 polymer ?
#
loop_
_entity_poly.entity_id
_entity_poly.type
_entity_poly.pdbx_seq_one_letter_code
_entity_poly.pdbx_strand_id
1 'polypeptide(L)'
;MFLGITMNMMIKPVVFLDIDGVVETIYWEKASDGKWSYNVHKYGHEELNNKQAIGWLNELYNKVPYDIVISSSWRYKMNKDQFQELLVKSGFNPNIKVIDTTPVLYQQRGLEIQKWLDDNNFKGKFIIIDDDCDMCHLRPFLIRCDCQLGFTIYEYQKALEILK
;
A
#
# COMPACT_ATOMS: atom_id res chain seq x y z
N MET A 1 43.01 -19.48 -5.36
CA MET A 1 42.15 -18.68 -6.29
C MET A 1 40.73 -18.80 -5.77
N PHE A 2 40.32 -17.83 -4.91
CA PHE A 2 38.97 -17.82 -4.34
C PHE A 2 38.05 -17.10 -5.34
N LEU A 3 37.18 -17.87 -5.98
CA LEU A 3 36.07 -17.34 -6.74
C LEU A 3 35.09 -16.70 -5.74
N GLY A 4 35.14 -15.38 -5.63
CA GLY A 4 34.17 -14.61 -4.89
C GLY A 4 32.81 -14.75 -5.57
N ILE A 5 31.93 -15.59 -5.02
CA ILE A 5 30.50 -15.58 -5.36
C ILE A 5 29.96 -14.30 -4.75
N THR A 6 29.89 -13.24 -5.56
CA THR A 6 29.05 -12.09 -5.22
C THR A 6 27.60 -12.59 -5.21
N MET A 7 27.10 -12.90 -4.02
CA MET A 7 25.65 -13.02 -3.82
C MET A 7 25.04 -11.70 -4.25
N ASN A 8 24.43 -11.71 -5.43
CA ASN A 8 23.60 -10.60 -5.89
C ASN A 8 22.41 -10.55 -4.92
N MET A 9 22.52 -9.75 -3.86
CA MET A 9 21.40 -9.55 -2.93
C MET A 9 20.27 -8.93 -3.75
N MET A 10 19.30 -9.75 -4.12
CA MET A 10 18.11 -9.25 -4.81
C MET A 10 17.45 -8.22 -3.89
N ILE A 11 17.32 -6.99 -4.39
CA ILE A 11 16.62 -5.92 -3.69
C ILE A 11 15.17 -6.37 -3.51
N LYS A 12 14.71 -6.43 -2.28
CA LYS A 12 13.35 -6.79 -1.95
C LYS A 12 12.38 -5.78 -2.58
N PRO A 13 11.33 -6.22 -3.29
CA PRO A 13 10.34 -5.32 -3.86
C PRO A 13 9.67 -4.44 -2.81
N VAL A 14 9.19 -3.27 -3.24
CA VAL A 14 8.44 -2.32 -2.41
C VAL A 14 7.03 -2.15 -2.95
N VAL A 15 6.06 -2.17 -2.03
CA VAL A 15 4.67 -1.80 -2.28
C VAL A 15 4.41 -0.43 -1.67
N PHE A 16 4.15 0.57 -2.51
CA PHE A 16 3.58 1.84 -2.05
C PHE A 16 2.10 1.64 -1.81
N LEU A 17 1.69 1.70 -0.55
CA LEU A 17 0.34 1.33 -0.12
C LEU A 17 -0.45 2.55 0.33
N ASP A 18 -1.60 2.79 -0.30
CA ASP A 18 -2.65 3.62 0.28
C ASP A 18 -3.52 2.81 1.24
N ILE A 19 -4.26 3.49 2.09
CA ILE A 19 -5.14 2.90 3.11
C ILE A 19 -6.61 3.01 2.68
N ASP A 20 -7.10 4.25 2.50
CA ASP A 20 -8.49 4.51 2.10
C ASP A 20 -8.74 3.97 0.69
N GLY A 21 -9.87 3.31 0.48
CA GLY A 21 -10.21 2.70 -0.81
C GLY A 21 -9.39 1.46 -1.19
N VAL A 22 -8.44 1.02 -0.34
CA VAL A 22 -7.59 -0.16 -0.59
C VAL A 22 -7.80 -1.23 0.48
N VAL A 23 -7.38 -0.96 1.70
CA VAL A 23 -7.50 -1.85 2.87
C VAL A 23 -8.50 -1.33 3.90
N GLU A 24 -8.89 -0.09 3.76
CA GLU A 24 -10.02 0.56 4.42
C GLU A 24 -11.00 0.98 3.34
N THR A 25 -12.07 0.21 3.13
CA THR A 25 -13.02 0.47 2.04
C THR A 25 -14.06 1.50 2.44
N ILE A 26 -14.45 2.27 1.46
CA ILE A 26 -15.42 3.35 1.58
C ILE A 26 -16.80 2.79 1.25
N TYR A 27 -17.77 2.94 2.15
CA TYR A 27 -19.14 2.54 1.87
C TYR A 27 -20.13 3.66 2.17
N TRP A 28 -21.25 3.60 1.45
CA TRP A 28 -22.35 4.52 1.64
C TRP A 28 -23.35 3.93 2.64
N GLU A 29 -23.69 4.67 3.67
CA GLU A 29 -24.74 4.30 4.61
C GLU A 29 -25.95 5.21 4.43
N LYS A 30 -27.14 4.62 4.49
CA LYS A 30 -28.39 5.35 4.53
C LYS A 30 -28.72 5.69 5.97
N ALA A 31 -28.68 6.97 6.31
CA ALA A 31 -29.07 7.46 7.63
C ALA A 31 -30.57 7.26 7.88
N SER A 32 -30.99 7.31 9.16
CA SER A 32 -32.39 7.17 9.56
C SER A 32 -33.33 8.23 8.98
N ASP A 33 -32.79 9.37 8.57
CA ASP A 33 -33.50 10.45 7.87
C ASP A 33 -33.64 10.21 6.35
N GLY A 34 -33.18 9.06 5.86
CA GLY A 34 -33.25 8.63 4.48
C GLY A 34 -32.14 9.21 3.59
N LYS A 35 -31.23 10.03 4.10
CA LYS A 35 -30.10 10.56 3.34
C LYS A 35 -28.95 9.55 3.29
N TRP A 36 -28.28 9.52 2.16
CA TRP A 36 -27.07 8.76 2.01
C TRP A 36 -25.89 9.58 2.56
N SER A 37 -25.16 9.01 3.48
CA SER A 37 -23.89 9.55 3.97
C SER A 37 -22.73 8.66 3.55
N TYR A 38 -21.66 9.31 3.19
CA TYR A 38 -20.38 8.68 2.90
C TYR A 38 -19.68 8.38 4.22
N ASN A 39 -19.52 7.11 4.53
CA ASN A 39 -18.82 6.72 5.73
C ASN A 39 -17.34 6.47 5.39
N VAL A 40 -16.53 7.49 5.62
CA VAL A 40 -15.09 7.32 5.74
C VAL A 40 -14.85 7.01 7.21
N HIS A 41 -14.35 5.84 7.51
CA HIS A 41 -13.93 5.55 8.87
C HIS A 41 -12.97 6.64 9.33
N LYS A 42 -13.38 7.38 10.36
CA LYS A 42 -12.58 8.46 10.92
C LYS A 42 -11.30 7.90 11.49
N TYR A 43 -10.19 8.59 11.28
CA TYR A 43 -8.90 8.33 11.93
C TYR A 43 -9.09 7.88 13.38
N GLY A 44 -8.59 6.71 13.72
CA GLY A 44 -8.68 6.19 15.09
C GLY A 44 -9.24 4.78 15.21
N HIS A 45 -9.43 4.06 14.11
CA HIS A 45 -9.81 2.67 14.16
C HIS A 45 -8.67 1.82 14.74
N GLU A 46 -9.08 0.88 15.57
CA GLU A 46 -8.13 -0.09 16.11
C GLU A 46 -7.71 -1.12 15.05
N GLU A 47 -8.51 -1.29 13.99
CA GLU A 47 -8.27 -2.23 12.90
C GLU A 47 -8.86 -1.73 11.58
N LEU A 48 -8.23 -2.10 10.46
CA LEU A 48 -8.73 -1.86 9.11
C LEU A 48 -9.88 -2.82 8.78
N ASN A 49 -10.85 -2.35 7.99
CA ASN A 49 -12.10 -3.06 7.79
C ASN A 49 -12.06 -4.13 6.69
N ASN A 50 -11.24 -3.97 5.66
CA ASN A 50 -11.24 -4.86 4.50
C ASN A 50 -10.34 -6.09 4.71
N LYS A 51 -10.85 -7.07 5.45
CA LYS A 51 -10.12 -8.31 5.75
C LYS A 51 -9.82 -9.15 4.49
N GLN A 52 -10.65 -9.03 3.44
CA GLN A 52 -10.42 -9.72 2.17
C GLN A 52 -9.20 -9.13 1.43
N ALA A 53 -9.10 -7.80 1.35
CA ALA A 53 -7.95 -7.12 0.75
C ALA A 53 -6.65 -7.49 1.49
N ILE A 54 -6.70 -7.49 2.83
CA ILE A 54 -5.56 -7.91 3.67
C ILE A 54 -5.17 -9.37 3.37
N GLY A 55 -6.15 -10.26 3.20
CA GLY A 55 -5.91 -11.66 2.83
C GLY A 55 -5.16 -11.79 1.51
N TRP A 56 -5.55 -11.03 0.48
CA TRP A 56 -4.85 -11.03 -0.83
C TRP A 56 -3.45 -10.42 -0.76
N LEU A 57 -3.24 -9.40 0.05
CA LEU A 57 -1.90 -8.82 0.29
C LEU A 57 -0.99 -9.83 1.02
N ASN A 58 -1.50 -10.55 1.99
CA ASN A 58 -0.77 -11.64 2.63
C ASN A 58 -0.40 -12.75 1.64
N GLU A 59 -1.33 -13.13 0.76
CA GLU A 59 -1.05 -14.14 -0.28
C GLU A 59 -0.02 -13.64 -1.30
N LEU A 60 -0.05 -12.36 -1.67
CA LEU A 60 0.98 -11.75 -2.50
C LEU A 60 2.36 -11.86 -1.84
N TYR A 61 2.45 -11.58 -0.54
CA TYR A 61 3.69 -11.71 0.23
C TYR A 61 4.21 -13.14 0.25
N ASN A 62 3.32 -14.13 0.38
CA ASN A 62 3.69 -15.54 0.37
C ASN A 62 4.31 -15.96 -0.98
N LYS A 63 3.91 -15.33 -2.09
CA LYS A 63 4.46 -15.60 -3.43
C LYS A 63 5.72 -14.79 -3.74
N VAL A 64 5.71 -13.52 -3.38
CA VAL A 64 6.83 -12.58 -3.59
C VAL A 64 6.96 -11.72 -2.33
N PRO A 65 7.89 -12.03 -1.42
CA PRO A 65 8.13 -11.21 -0.25
C PRO A 65 8.46 -9.75 -0.62
N TYR A 66 7.79 -8.80 0.01
CA TYR A 66 7.95 -7.36 -0.23
C TYR A 66 7.93 -6.59 1.09
N ASP A 67 8.34 -5.33 1.03
CA ASP A 67 8.18 -4.37 2.11
C ASP A 67 7.19 -3.27 1.70
N ILE A 68 6.61 -2.58 2.68
CA ILE A 68 5.63 -1.52 2.46
C ILE A 68 6.27 -0.16 2.74
N VAL A 69 5.98 0.79 1.85
CA VAL A 69 6.10 2.24 2.08
C VAL A 69 4.69 2.83 2.04
N ILE A 70 4.27 3.46 3.13
CA ILE A 70 2.93 4.06 3.19
C ILE A 70 2.89 5.34 2.37
N SER A 71 1.95 5.40 1.43
CA SER A 71 1.67 6.58 0.60
C SER A 71 0.32 7.24 0.90
N SER A 72 -0.38 6.79 1.93
CA SER A 72 -1.67 7.31 2.36
C SER A 72 -1.58 8.69 3.02
N SER A 73 -2.66 9.47 2.92
CA SER A 73 -2.83 10.71 3.68
C SER A 73 -2.79 10.51 5.21
N TRP A 74 -3.04 9.30 5.70
CA TRP A 74 -2.94 8.96 7.13
C TRP A 74 -1.54 9.22 7.70
N ARG A 75 -0.48 9.25 6.86
CA ARG A 75 0.90 9.56 7.28
C ARG A 75 1.10 10.99 7.82
N TYR A 76 0.09 11.87 7.64
CA TYR A 76 0.11 13.20 8.27
C TYR A 76 -0.05 13.13 9.80
N LYS A 77 -0.58 12.01 10.31
CA LYS A 77 -0.87 11.81 11.74
C LYS A 77 -0.23 10.58 12.35
N MET A 78 0.27 9.67 11.52
CA MET A 78 0.85 8.40 11.95
C MET A 78 2.26 8.23 11.36
N ASN A 79 3.17 7.75 12.19
CA ASN A 79 4.51 7.35 11.75
C ASN A 79 4.53 5.87 11.31
N LYS A 80 5.65 5.42 10.74
CA LYS A 80 5.80 4.05 10.22
C LYS A 80 5.58 2.96 11.27
N ASP A 81 5.99 3.18 12.51
CA ASP A 81 5.85 2.18 13.57
C ASP A 81 4.39 2.02 13.98
N GLN A 82 3.64 3.10 14.05
CA GLN A 82 2.20 3.07 14.26
C GLN A 82 1.46 2.38 13.11
N PHE A 83 1.90 2.59 11.86
CA PHE A 83 1.36 1.83 10.73
C PHE A 83 1.70 0.34 10.84
N GLN A 84 2.92 -0.02 11.21
CA GLN A 84 3.28 -1.43 11.42
C GLN A 84 2.37 -2.10 12.45
N GLU A 85 2.10 -1.44 13.58
CA GLU A 85 1.18 -1.94 14.61
C GLU A 85 -0.25 -2.08 14.09
N LEU A 86 -0.76 -1.05 13.40
CA LEU A 86 -2.10 -1.06 12.81
C LEU A 86 -2.27 -2.21 11.80
N LEU A 87 -1.31 -2.39 10.87
CA LEU A 87 -1.38 -3.43 9.86
C LEU A 87 -1.36 -4.83 10.50
N VAL A 88 -0.45 -5.08 11.44
CA VAL A 88 -0.39 -6.37 12.14
C VAL A 88 -1.67 -6.63 12.92
N LYS A 89 -2.18 -5.66 13.66
CA LYS A 89 -3.44 -5.76 14.40
C LYS A 89 -4.63 -6.04 13.46
N SER A 90 -4.60 -5.48 12.26
CA SER A 90 -5.63 -5.69 11.23
C SER A 90 -5.57 -7.07 10.56
N GLY A 91 -4.49 -7.83 10.74
CA GLY A 91 -4.34 -9.18 10.20
C GLY A 91 -3.30 -9.33 9.09
N PHE A 92 -2.45 -8.32 8.86
CA PHE A 92 -1.29 -8.48 7.98
C PHE A 92 -0.28 -9.47 8.58
N ASN A 93 0.38 -10.22 7.70
CA ASN A 93 1.50 -11.05 8.10
C ASN A 93 2.60 -10.18 8.77
N PRO A 94 3.03 -10.49 10.01
CA PRO A 94 3.96 -9.67 10.76
C PRO A 94 5.38 -9.61 10.13
N ASN A 95 5.65 -10.45 9.15
CA ASN A 95 6.89 -10.41 8.37
C ASN A 95 6.88 -9.35 7.25
N ILE A 96 5.70 -8.84 6.88
CA ILE A 96 5.58 -7.66 6.00
C ILE A 96 5.98 -6.44 6.81
N LYS A 97 7.04 -5.75 6.38
CA LYS A 97 7.56 -4.59 7.13
C LYS A 97 7.13 -3.28 6.50
N VAL A 98 6.64 -2.37 7.33
CA VAL A 98 6.51 -0.96 6.97
C VAL A 98 7.88 -0.32 7.18
N ILE A 99 8.59 -0.11 6.09
CA ILE A 99 9.97 0.41 6.15
C ILE A 99 10.02 1.94 6.20
N ASP A 100 9.00 2.61 5.64
CA ASP A 100 8.96 4.07 5.58
C ASP A 100 7.55 4.59 5.25
N THR A 101 7.43 5.92 5.17
CA THR A 101 6.31 6.66 4.59
C THR A 101 6.83 7.60 3.51
N THR A 102 6.03 7.89 2.48
CA THR A 102 6.43 8.90 1.48
C THR A 102 6.49 10.30 2.11
N PRO A 103 7.36 11.20 1.63
CA PRO A 103 7.42 12.59 2.10
C PRO A 103 6.08 13.30 1.83
N VAL A 104 5.77 14.29 2.67
CA VAL A 104 4.59 15.15 2.53
C VAL A 104 5.00 16.40 1.77
N LEU A 105 4.63 16.47 0.50
CA LEU A 105 4.93 17.63 -0.36
C LEU A 105 3.69 18.47 -0.67
N TYR A 106 2.49 18.00 -0.28
CA TYR A 106 1.20 18.60 -0.65
C TYR A 106 1.01 18.71 -2.18
N GLN A 107 1.52 17.71 -2.90
CA GLN A 107 1.49 17.58 -4.35
C GLN A 107 0.79 16.28 -4.76
N GLN A 108 0.81 15.99 -6.07
CA GLN A 108 0.31 14.72 -6.58
C GLN A 108 1.08 13.53 -5.97
N ARG A 109 0.38 12.46 -5.66
CA ARG A 109 0.93 11.26 -5.03
C ARG A 109 2.14 10.70 -5.77
N GLY A 110 2.09 10.69 -7.10
CA GLY A 110 3.21 10.22 -7.91
C GLY A 110 4.50 11.00 -7.71
N LEU A 111 4.45 12.30 -7.42
CA LEU A 111 5.64 13.12 -7.13
C LEU A 111 6.22 12.80 -5.75
N GLU A 112 5.37 12.53 -4.76
CA GLU A 112 5.81 12.14 -3.42
C GLU A 112 6.46 10.74 -3.42
N ILE A 113 5.91 9.82 -4.21
CA ILE A 113 6.51 8.49 -4.42
C ILE A 113 7.84 8.61 -5.16
N GLN A 114 7.90 9.41 -6.24
CA GLN A 114 9.15 9.64 -6.98
C GLN A 114 10.24 10.21 -6.07
N LYS A 115 9.88 11.18 -5.23
CA LYS A 115 10.82 11.75 -4.26
C LYS A 115 11.39 10.68 -3.33
N TRP A 116 10.55 9.78 -2.83
CA TRP A 116 11.01 8.67 -1.99
C TRP A 116 11.98 7.75 -2.74
N LEU A 117 11.65 7.39 -3.99
CA LEU A 117 12.51 6.56 -4.86
C LEU A 117 13.89 7.20 -5.07
N ASP A 118 13.92 8.51 -5.31
CA ASP A 118 15.16 9.27 -5.55
C ASP A 118 15.99 9.40 -4.27
N ASP A 119 15.36 9.79 -3.15
CA ASP A 119 16.03 9.97 -1.86
C ASP A 119 16.68 8.67 -1.35
N ASN A 120 16.05 7.53 -1.64
CA ASN A 120 16.55 6.21 -1.25
C ASN A 120 17.42 5.55 -2.34
N ASN A 121 17.63 6.21 -3.49
CA ASN A 121 18.29 5.61 -4.66
C ASN A 121 17.78 4.19 -4.96
N PHE A 122 16.46 3.99 -4.83
CA PHE A 122 15.84 2.69 -4.93
C PHE A 122 15.87 2.18 -6.38
N LYS A 123 16.38 0.95 -6.58
CA LYS A 123 16.54 0.33 -7.91
C LYS A 123 15.81 -1.02 -8.00
N GLY A 124 15.06 -1.37 -6.98
CA GLY A 124 14.28 -2.61 -6.95
C GLY A 124 12.97 -2.49 -7.74
N LYS A 125 12.27 -3.61 -7.85
CA LYS A 125 10.88 -3.61 -8.37
C LYS A 125 9.95 -2.94 -7.35
N PHE A 126 8.95 -2.23 -7.86
CA PHE A 126 7.90 -1.67 -7.01
C PHE A 126 6.56 -1.64 -7.73
N ILE A 127 5.51 -1.55 -6.95
CA ILE A 127 4.14 -1.28 -7.39
C ILE A 127 3.51 -0.23 -6.49
N ILE A 128 2.48 0.42 -6.99
CA ILE A 128 1.64 1.37 -6.26
C ILE A 128 0.25 0.77 -6.18
N ILE A 129 -0.32 0.67 -4.99
CA ILE A 129 -1.69 0.20 -4.76
C ILE A 129 -2.47 1.36 -4.17
N ASP A 130 -3.43 1.89 -4.94
CA ASP A 130 -4.16 3.12 -4.62
C ASP A 130 -5.51 3.10 -5.36
N ASP A 131 -6.53 3.77 -4.85
CA ASP A 131 -7.81 3.96 -5.54
C ASP A 131 -7.82 5.21 -6.42
N ASP A 132 -6.90 6.13 -6.19
CA ASP A 132 -6.72 7.35 -6.99
C ASP A 132 -5.78 7.12 -8.19
N CYS A 133 -5.70 8.10 -9.09
CA CYS A 133 -4.92 7.99 -10.32
C CYS A 133 -3.89 9.13 -10.54
N ASP A 134 -3.62 9.93 -9.52
CA ASP A 134 -2.72 11.09 -9.57
C ASP A 134 -1.22 10.73 -9.51
N MET A 135 -0.85 9.65 -10.19
CA MET A 135 0.50 9.06 -10.16
C MET A 135 1.49 9.64 -11.16
N CYS A 136 1.12 10.66 -11.94
CA CYS A 136 1.99 11.27 -12.96
C CYS A 136 2.58 10.22 -13.92
N HIS A 137 3.90 10.24 -14.11
CA HIS A 137 4.64 9.28 -14.93
C HIS A 137 4.75 7.88 -14.31
N LEU A 138 4.41 7.71 -13.01
CA LEU A 138 4.42 6.43 -12.33
C LEU A 138 3.13 5.60 -12.55
N ARG A 139 2.19 6.09 -13.35
CA ARG A 139 0.96 5.37 -13.72
C ARG A 139 1.17 3.93 -14.20
N PRO A 140 2.22 3.58 -14.96
CA PRO A 140 2.47 2.20 -15.36
C PRO A 140 2.68 1.22 -14.20
N PHE A 141 3.03 1.71 -13.02
CA PHE A 141 3.23 0.92 -11.80
C PHE A 141 2.00 0.91 -10.89
N LEU A 142 0.93 1.64 -11.26
CA LEU A 142 -0.30 1.73 -10.50
C LEU A 142 -1.18 0.50 -10.69
N ILE A 143 -1.51 -0.13 -9.58
CA ILE A 143 -2.59 -1.09 -9.47
C ILE A 143 -3.76 -0.35 -8.81
N ARG A 144 -4.66 0.13 -9.66
CA ARG A 144 -5.78 0.94 -9.20
C ARG A 144 -6.89 0.07 -8.65
N CYS A 145 -7.29 0.34 -7.40
CA CYS A 145 -8.42 -0.29 -6.74
C CYS A 145 -9.72 0.46 -7.00
N ASP A 146 -10.84 -0.24 -6.91
CA ASP A 146 -12.15 0.37 -6.71
C ASP A 146 -12.29 0.71 -5.22
N CYS A 147 -12.63 1.96 -4.88
CA CYS A 147 -12.66 2.41 -3.49
C CYS A 147 -13.68 1.69 -2.59
N GLN A 148 -14.69 1.04 -3.18
CA GLN A 148 -15.68 0.24 -2.45
C GLN A 148 -15.27 -1.22 -2.30
N LEU A 149 -14.47 -1.75 -3.22
CA LEU A 149 -14.04 -3.15 -3.21
C LEU A 149 -12.66 -3.32 -2.59
N GLY A 150 -11.80 -2.31 -2.73
CA GLY A 150 -10.40 -2.36 -2.29
C GLY A 150 -9.55 -3.30 -3.16
N PHE A 151 -8.51 -3.87 -2.55
CA PHE A 151 -7.60 -4.78 -3.21
C PHE A 151 -8.22 -6.18 -3.32
N THR A 152 -8.55 -6.61 -4.54
CA THR A 152 -9.22 -7.88 -4.85
C THR A 152 -8.28 -8.87 -5.52
N ILE A 153 -8.83 -10.04 -5.90
CA ILE A 153 -8.10 -11.06 -6.68
C ILE A 153 -7.57 -10.50 -8.02
N TYR A 154 -8.27 -9.53 -8.64
CA TYR A 154 -7.84 -8.95 -9.91
C TYR A 154 -6.59 -8.07 -9.75
N GLU A 155 -6.56 -7.26 -8.69
CA GLU A 155 -5.40 -6.45 -8.34
C GLU A 155 -4.22 -7.33 -7.90
N TYR A 156 -4.49 -8.40 -7.14
CA TYR A 156 -3.49 -9.41 -6.76
C TYR A 156 -2.82 -10.04 -8.00
N GLN A 157 -3.60 -10.44 -9.00
CA GLN A 157 -3.04 -11.05 -10.21
C GLN A 157 -2.10 -10.08 -10.94
N LYS A 158 -2.51 -8.82 -11.11
CA LYS A 158 -1.68 -7.76 -11.71
C LYS A 158 -0.40 -7.51 -10.89
N ALA A 159 -0.52 -7.43 -9.57
CA ALA A 159 0.62 -7.26 -8.67
C ALA A 159 1.64 -8.38 -8.83
N LEU A 160 1.16 -9.61 -8.89
CA LEU A 160 1.98 -10.79 -9.03
C LEU A 160 2.74 -10.83 -10.37
N GLU A 161 2.12 -10.36 -11.47
CA GLU A 161 2.76 -10.27 -12.79
C GLU A 161 3.92 -9.25 -12.80
N ILE A 162 3.75 -8.10 -12.13
CA ILE A 162 4.77 -7.05 -12.10
C ILE A 162 5.94 -7.45 -11.18
N LEU A 163 5.63 -8.04 -10.03
CA LEU A 163 6.64 -8.33 -9.00
C LEU A 163 7.45 -9.60 -9.26
N LYS A 164 6.93 -10.56 -10.03
CA LYS A 164 7.69 -11.74 -10.49
C LYS A 164 8.74 -11.35 -11.53
#